data_b5746e55048d711109f726432ef9d447
#
_entry.id   b5746e55048d711109f726432ef9d447
#
_cell.length_a   1.000
_cell.length_b   1.000
_cell.length_c   1.000
_cell.angle_alpha   90.00
_cell.angle_beta   90.00
_cell.angle_gamma   90.00
#
_symmetry.space_group_name_H-M   'P 1'
#
loop_
_entity.id
_entity.type
_entity.pdbx_description
1 polymer ?
#
loop_
_entity_poly.entity_id
_entity_poly.type
_entity_poly.pdbx_seq_one_letter_code
_entity_poly.pdbx_strand_id
1 'polypeptide(L)'
;MDKLAFLLRELAAEPALTQRALASRLRSSLGSVNALCAEAKEKGLLSETAASGQQLTEAGFAYLAPYRVDGAVILAAGFGSRFVPLTYERPKGLLKVNGERMIERQLRQLHEVGITDITLVVGYLKEAFEYLIDKYGVKLLYNPDYSTMNNISSVYRAASLFEGRNMYLLSSDNWMRENLFHTYEPGSWYAAVHADGETREWVLHYNKKDLITSVEIGGRDADVMYGPVYLSREFSIALLPALKEAYHTPGKEQYYWENVYLDLLAAKKAP
;
A
#
# COMPACT_ATOMS: atom_id res chain seq x y z
N MET A 1 -13.69 -3.10 9.95
CA MET A 1 -12.29 -2.74 10.32
C MET A 1 -12.05 -3.17 11.76
N ASP A 2 -11.03 -3.98 12.01
CA ASP A 2 -10.69 -4.52 13.34
C ASP A 2 -9.84 -3.51 14.12
N LYS A 3 -10.49 -2.71 14.99
CA LYS A 3 -9.82 -1.68 15.79
C LYS A 3 -8.85 -2.26 16.80
N LEU A 4 -9.10 -3.48 17.28
CA LEU A 4 -8.20 -4.15 18.22
C LEU A 4 -6.90 -4.55 17.54
N ALA A 5 -6.98 -5.10 16.32
CA ALA A 5 -5.79 -5.40 15.52
C ALA A 5 -4.98 -4.14 15.19
N PHE A 6 -5.63 -3.00 14.90
CA PHE A 6 -4.91 -1.72 14.71
C PHE A 6 -4.18 -1.27 15.98
N LEU A 7 -4.81 -1.38 17.16
CA LEU A 7 -4.15 -1.06 18.43
C LEU A 7 -2.92 -1.95 18.64
N LEU A 8 -3.08 -3.27 18.47
CA LEU A 8 -2.00 -4.23 18.66
C LEU A 8 -0.85 -4.00 17.66
N ARG A 9 -1.15 -3.63 16.41
CA ARG A 9 -0.16 -3.27 15.41
C ARG A 9 0.73 -2.10 15.87
N GLU A 10 0.12 -1.02 16.36
CA GLU A 10 0.86 0.14 16.86
C GLU A 10 1.77 -0.24 18.04
N LEU A 11 1.26 -1.03 18.96
CA LEU A 11 2.05 -1.51 20.11
C LEU A 11 3.11 -2.55 19.73
N ALA A 12 2.90 -3.34 18.66
CA ALA A 12 3.93 -4.24 18.13
C ALA A 12 5.10 -3.48 17.54
N ALA A 13 4.83 -2.35 16.86
CA ALA A 13 5.86 -1.49 16.27
C ALA A 13 6.56 -0.64 17.34
N GLU A 14 5.83 -0.13 18.32
CA GLU A 14 6.35 0.78 19.35
C GLU A 14 5.69 0.49 20.71
N PRO A 15 6.25 -0.43 21.51
CA PRO A 15 5.64 -0.85 22.79
C PRO A 15 5.49 0.26 23.84
N ALA A 16 6.29 1.32 23.75
CA ALA A 16 6.31 2.44 24.69
C ALA A 16 5.27 3.54 24.37
N LEU A 17 4.40 3.34 23.37
CA LEU A 17 3.38 4.33 23.01
C LEU A 17 2.44 4.63 24.17
N THR A 18 2.29 5.93 24.46
CA THR A 18 1.29 6.38 25.43
C THR A 18 -0.12 6.23 24.85
N GLN A 19 -1.13 6.11 25.71
CA GLN A 19 -2.53 6.05 25.29
C GLN A 19 -2.97 7.30 24.49
N ARG A 20 -2.36 8.48 24.74
CA ARG A 20 -2.61 9.69 23.94
C ARG A 20 -2.02 9.57 22.53
N ALA A 21 -0.81 9.02 22.40
CA ALA A 21 -0.20 8.77 21.12
C ALA A 21 -0.99 7.73 20.31
N LEU A 22 -1.44 6.67 20.95
CA LEU A 22 -2.34 5.67 20.37
C LEU A 22 -3.67 6.31 19.90
N ALA A 23 -4.28 7.17 20.73
CA ALA A 23 -5.51 7.86 20.37
C ALA A 23 -5.35 8.73 19.12
N SER A 24 -4.22 9.43 19.01
CA SER A 24 -3.86 10.21 17.84
C SER A 24 -3.68 9.34 16.59
N ARG A 25 -2.86 8.27 16.68
CA ARG A 25 -2.60 7.36 15.55
C ARG A 25 -3.85 6.61 15.08
N LEU A 26 -4.71 6.20 16.02
CA LEU A 26 -5.95 5.50 15.72
C LEU A 26 -7.12 6.42 15.38
N ARG A 27 -6.90 7.74 15.34
CA ARG A 27 -7.96 8.77 15.16
C ARG A 27 -9.18 8.49 16.03
N SER A 28 -8.92 8.13 17.29
CA SER A 28 -9.94 7.69 18.26
C SER A 28 -9.88 8.51 19.54
N SER A 29 -10.98 8.49 20.32
CA SER A 29 -10.97 9.12 21.65
C SER A 29 -10.09 8.33 22.63
N LEU A 30 -9.56 9.02 23.65
CA LEU A 30 -8.79 8.38 24.71
C LEU A 30 -9.61 7.29 25.42
N GLY A 31 -10.92 7.53 25.63
CA GLY A 31 -11.82 6.55 26.21
C GLY A 31 -11.95 5.28 25.36
N SER A 32 -12.03 5.44 24.02
CA SER A 32 -12.06 4.28 23.12
C SER A 32 -10.76 3.48 23.17
N VAL A 33 -9.60 4.16 23.23
CA VAL A 33 -8.30 3.48 23.36
C VAL A 33 -8.20 2.75 24.70
N ASN A 34 -8.65 3.37 25.80
CA ASN A 34 -8.66 2.72 27.11
C ASN A 34 -9.52 1.45 27.10
N ALA A 35 -10.70 1.50 26.47
CA ALA A 35 -11.57 0.32 26.33
C ALA A 35 -10.91 -0.80 25.51
N LEU A 36 -10.25 -0.45 24.38
CA LEU A 36 -9.50 -1.42 23.57
C LEU A 36 -8.31 -2.03 24.31
N CYS A 37 -7.58 -1.23 25.10
CA CYS A 37 -6.50 -1.74 25.95
C CYS A 37 -7.01 -2.68 27.03
N ALA A 38 -8.14 -2.37 27.66
CA ALA A 38 -8.78 -3.25 28.66
C ALA A 38 -9.23 -4.56 28.01
N GLU A 39 -9.90 -4.50 26.86
CA GLU A 39 -10.30 -5.68 26.08
C GLU A 39 -9.09 -6.55 25.71
N ALA A 40 -8.01 -5.93 25.23
CA ALA A 40 -6.78 -6.65 24.86
C ALA A 40 -6.16 -7.37 26.07
N LYS A 41 -6.16 -6.75 27.24
CA LYS A 41 -5.68 -7.37 28.50
C LYS A 41 -6.60 -8.52 28.95
N GLU A 42 -7.90 -8.32 28.94
CA GLU A 42 -8.87 -9.36 29.28
C GLU A 42 -8.72 -10.60 28.39
N LYS A 43 -8.46 -10.39 27.10
CA LYS A 43 -8.17 -11.46 26.14
C LYS A 43 -6.76 -12.05 26.26
N GLY A 44 -5.92 -11.54 27.16
CA GLY A 44 -4.54 -12.00 27.33
C GLY A 44 -3.61 -11.62 26.17
N LEU A 45 -3.98 -10.64 25.32
CA LEU A 45 -3.20 -10.21 24.17
C LEU A 45 -2.09 -9.22 24.55
N LEU A 46 -2.27 -8.51 25.67
CA LEU A 46 -1.31 -7.56 26.24
C LEU A 46 -0.96 -7.95 27.66
N SER A 47 0.31 -7.76 28.01
CA SER A 47 0.84 -7.82 29.38
C SER A 47 1.40 -6.46 29.79
N GLU A 48 1.43 -6.19 31.10
CA GLU A 48 2.13 -5.01 31.65
C GLU A 48 3.53 -5.41 32.08
N THR A 49 4.51 -4.61 31.64
CA THR A 49 5.89 -4.72 32.13
C THR A 49 6.29 -3.42 32.81
N ALA A 50 7.04 -3.53 33.91
CA ALA A 50 7.48 -2.36 34.67
C ALA A 50 8.40 -1.40 33.85
N ALA A 51 9.04 -1.91 32.81
CA ALA A 51 10.03 -1.16 32.02
C ALA A 51 9.45 -0.53 30.74
N SER A 52 8.42 -1.13 30.11
CA SER A 52 7.95 -0.73 28.77
C SER A 52 6.45 -0.42 28.69
N GLY A 53 5.71 -0.49 29.80
CA GLY A 53 4.27 -0.29 29.80
C GLY A 53 3.52 -1.51 29.24
N GLN A 54 2.87 -1.37 28.08
CA GLN A 54 2.08 -2.44 27.46
C GLN A 54 2.90 -3.19 26.40
N GLN A 55 2.97 -4.51 26.52
CA GLN A 55 3.68 -5.37 25.57
C GLN A 55 2.75 -6.47 25.04
N LEU A 56 2.87 -6.80 23.76
CA LEU A 56 2.16 -7.93 23.18
C LEU A 56 2.67 -9.25 23.79
N THR A 57 1.71 -10.12 24.08
CA THR A 57 1.98 -11.52 24.43
C THR A 57 2.12 -12.38 23.17
N GLU A 58 2.49 -13.66 23.31
CA GLU A 58 2.43 -14.62 22.19
C GLU A 58 1.01 -14.69 21.59
N ALA A 59 -0.03 -14.65 22.43
CA ALA A 59 -1.42 -14.61 21.97
C ALA A 59 -1.72 -13.32 21.19
N GLY A 60 -1.13 -12.19 21.59
CA GLY A 60 -1.23 -10.92 20.85
C GLY A 60 -0.60 -10.99 19.45
N PHE A 61 0.58 -11.58 19.34
CA PHE A 61 1.20 -11.82 18.03
C PHE A 61 0.43 -12.85 17.21
N ALA A 62 -0.12 -13.91 17.82
CA ALA A 62 -0.97 -14.87 17.15
C ALA A 62 -2.25 -14.21 16.60
N TYR A 63 -2.84 -13.25 17.36
CA TYR A 63 -3.98 -12.45 16.90
C TYR A 63 -3.63 -11.61 15.67
N LEU A 64 -2.41 -11.07 15.59
CA LEU A 64 -1.94 -10.29 14.45
C LEU A 64 -1.50 -11.15 13.25
N ALA A 65 -1.22 -12.43 13.43
CA ALA A 65 -0.68 -13.29 12.38
C ALA A 65 -1.47 -13.28 11.06
N PRO A 66 -2.83 -13.27 11.04
CA PRO A 66 -3.62 -13.18 9.82
C PRO A 66 -3.41 -11.88 9.02
N TYR A 67 -2.97 -10.82 9.70
CA TYR A 67 -2.75 -9.49 9.13
C TYR A 67 -1.30 -9.24 8.72
N ARG A 68 -0.43 -10.23 8.85
CA ARG A 68 0.96 -10.10 8.43
C ARG A 68 1.04 -9.81 6.94
N VAL A 69 1.85 -8.83 6.57
CA VAL A 69 2.14 -8.50 5.18
C VAL A 69 3.13 -9.52 4.62
N ASP A 70 2.76 -10.15 3.52
CA ASP A 70 3.54 -11.23 2.89
C ASP A 70 4.60 -10.70 1.92
N GLY A 71 4.42 -9.49 1.38
CA GLY A 71 5.37 -8.91 0.44
C GLY A 71 4.87 -7.64 -0.23
N ALA A 72 5.59 -7.21 -1.27
CA ALA A 72 5.25 -6.02 -2.04
C ALA A 72 5.47 -6.24 -3.55
N VAL A 73 4.61 -5.63 -4.36
CA VAL A 73 4.78 -5.48 -5.81
C VAL A 73 4.99 -4.00 -6.10
N ILE A 74 6.07 -3.65 -6.81
CA ILE A 74 6.36 -2.27 -7.20
C ILE A 74 6.27 -2.17 -8.72
N LEU A 75 5.37 -1.31 -9.22
CA LEU A 75 5.18 -1.08 -10.64
C LEU A 75 6.25 -0.10 -11.16
N ALA A 76 7.10 -0.55 -12.06
CA ALA A 76 8.23 0.18 -12.61
C ALA A 76 8.35 0.03 -14.15
N ALA A 77 7.28 -0.37 -14.85
CA ALA A 77 7.34 -0.71 -16.27
C ALA A 77 7.14 0.49 -17.21
N GLY A 78 6.57 1.59 -16.73
CA GLY A 78 6.14 2.73 -17.57
C GLY A 78 7.27 3.60 -18.10
N PHE A 79 7.02 4.30 -19.20
CA PHE A 79 7.96 5.21 -19.86
C PHE A 79 8.33 6.45 -19.06
N GLY A 80 7.46 6.91 -18.14
CA GLY A 80 7.65 8.18 -17.45
C GLY A 80 7.62 9.41 -18.37
N SER A 81 6.80 9.40 -19.42
CA SER A 81 6.75 10.40 -20.49
C SER A 81 6.58 11.85 -20.00
N ARG A 82 5.91 12.06 -18.87
CA ARG A 82 5.76 13.39 -18.25
C ARG A 82 7.08 13.99 -17.71
N PHE A 83 8.14 13.17 -17.60
CA PHE A 83 9.46 13.57 -17.09
C PHE A 83 10.54 13.65 -18.18
N VAL A 84 10.16 13.57 -19.45
CA VAL A 84 11.08 13.80 -20.59
C VAL A 84 11.68 15.22 -20.47
N PRO A 85 13.02 15.40 -20.69
CA PRO A 85 13.99 14.42 -21.21
C PRO A 85 14.66 13.52 -20.15
N LEU A 86 14.40 13.70 -18.86
CA LEU A 86 15.08 12.98 -17.78
C LEU A 86 14.89 11.45 -17.86
N THR A 87 13.76 11.02 -18.40
CA THR A 87 13.39 9.60 -18.52
C THR A 87 13.85 8.93 -19.81
N TYR A 88 14.54 9.63 -20.72
CA TYR A 88 15.15 8.99 -21.89
C TYR A 88 16.26 8.02 -21.52
N GLU A 89 17.05 8.33 -20.50
CA GLU A 89 18.20 7.53 -20.10
C GLU A 89 17.97 6.75 -18.79
N ARG A 90 16.94 7.11 -18.01
CA ARG A 90 16.69 6.53 -16.71
C ARG A 90 15.21 6.36 -16.45
N PRO A 91 14.76 5.17 -15.99
CA PRO A 91 13.40 4.99 -15.51
C PRO A 91 13.04 5.98 -14.40
N LYS A 92 11.77 6.41 -14.35
CA LYS A 92 11.28 7.41 -13.39
C LYS A 92 11.62 7.05 -11.94
N GLY A 93 11.43 5.79 -11.52
CA GLY A 93 11.74 5.32 -10.16
C GLY A 93 13.21 5.42 -9.76
N LEU A 94 14.13 5.53 -10.73
CA LEU A 94 15.57 5.72 -10.48
C LEU A 94 16.00 7.19 -10.41
N LEU A 95 15.08 8.13 -10.59
CA LEU A 95 15.35 9.53 -10.35
C LEU A 95 15.55 9.78 -8.85
N LYS A 96 16.42 10.75 -8.53
CA LYS A 96 16.74 11.09 -7.14
C LYS A 96 15.85 12.23 -6.65
N VAL A 97 15.31 12.05 -5.45
CA VAL A 97 14.65 13.09 -4.66
C VAL A 97 15.42 13.20 -3.34
N ASN A 98 15.85 14.40 -2.98
CA ASN A 98 16.67 14.64 -1.79
C ASN A 98 17.91 13.72 -1.68
N GLY A 99 18.56 13.42 -2.83
CA GLY A 99 19.80 12.64 -2.89
C GLY A 99 19.62 11.12 -2.94
N GLU A 100 18.42 10.58 -2.67
CA GLU A 100 18.10 9.15 -2.67
C GLU A 100 17.19 8.81 -3.87
N ARG A 101 17.40 7.65 -4.53
CA ARG A 101 16.49 7.18 -5.59
C ARG A 101 15.15 6.79 -4.99
N MET A 102 14.04 7.19 -5.65
CA MET A 102 12.68 6.95 -5.13
C MET A 102 12.43 5.47 -4.84
N ILE A 103 12.78 4.58 -5.75
CA ILE A 103 12.60 3.14 -5.57
C ILE A 103 13.49 2.57 -4.45
N GLU A 104 14.76 3.04 -4.33
CA GLU A 104 15.66 2.56 -3.28
C GLU A 104 15.15 2.98 -1.89
N ARG A 105 14.56 4.17 -1.79
CA ARG A 105 13.89 4.61 -0.55
C ARG A 105 12.74 3.69 -0.17
N GLN A 106 11.87 3.34 -1.13
CA GLN A 106 10.77 2.41 -0.87
C GLN A 106 11.28 1.04 -0.42
N LEU A 107 12.29 0.50 -1.09
CA LEU A 107 12.90 -0.79 -0.74
C LEU A 107 13.47 -0.77 0.67
N ARG A 108 14.19 0.29 1.04
CA ARG A 108 14.72 0.47 2.39
C ARG A 108 13.61 0.54 3.43
N GLN A 109 12.56 1.34 3.17
CA GLN A 109 11.41 1.47 4.07
C GLN A 109 10.64 0.15 4.25
N LEU A 110 10.50 -0.67 3.20
CA LEU A 110 9.90 -2.02 3.30
C LEU A 110 10.78 -2.95 4.15
N HIS A 111 12.10 -2.94 3.93
CA HIS A 111 13.04 -3.75 4.71
C HIS A 111 13.08 -3.36 6.20
N GLU A 112 12.93 -2.07 6.53
CA GLU A 112 12.87 -1.58 7.92
C GLU A 112 11.75 -2.23 8.74
N VAL A 113 10.65 -2.63 8.08
CA VAL A 113 9.51 -3.32 8.70
C VAL A 113 9.48 -4.83 8.42
N GLY A 114 10.59 -5.38 7.92
CA GLY A 114 10.77 -6.82 7.71
C GLY A 114 10.10 -7.38 6.47
N ILE A 115 9.71 -6.54 5.49
CA ILE A 115 9.12 -6.98 4.21
C ILE A 115 10.25 -7.11 3.20
N THR A 116 10.59 -8.37 2.85
CA THR A 116 11.72 -8.71 1.98
C THR A 116 11.31 -9.46 0.70
N ASP A 117 10.09 -10.03 0.64
CA ASP A 117 9.57 -10.63 -0.60
C ASP A 117 9.00 -9.53 -1.51
N ILE A 118 9.89 -8.93 -2.31
CA ILE A 118 9.57 -7.78 -3.14
C ILE A 118 9.79 -8.12 -4.61
N THR A 119 8.77 -7.87 -5.44
CA THR A 119 8.85 -8.04 -6.90
C THR A 119 8.66 -6.69 -7.58
N LEU A 120 9.61 -6.34 -8.47
CA LEU A 120 9.50 -5.17 -9.34
C LEU A 120 8.93 -5.62 -10.69
N VAL A 121 7.81 -5.03 -11.10
CA VAL A 121 7.29 -5.22 -12.46
C VAL A 121 7.94 -4.19 -13.37
N VAL A 122 8.81 -4.65 -14.26
CA VAL A 122 9.66 -3.83 -15.11
C VAL A 122 9.26 -3.91 -16.58
N GLY A 123 9.61 -2.90 -17.36
CA GLY A 123 9.32 -2.82 -18.81
C GLY A 123 10.35 -1.94 -19.51
N TYR A 124 10.06 -0.64 -19.60
CA TYR A 124 10.98 0.34 -20.19
C TYR A 124 12.31 0.39 -19.42
N LEU A 125 13.44 0.28 -20.16
CA LEU A 125 14.79 0.27 -19.62
C LEU A 125 14.96 -0.72 -18.43
N LYS A 126 14.36 -1.90 -18.53
CA LYS A 126 14.33 -2.90 -17.46
C LYS A 126 15.71 -3.26 -16.90
N GLU A 127 16.75 -3.25 -17.73
CA GLU A 127 18.14 -3.56 -17.36
C GLU A 127 18.68 -2.58 -16.28
N ALA A 128 18.16 -1.36 -16.26
CA ALA A 128 18.56 -0.36 -15.28
C ALA A 128 18.17 -0.73 -13.82
N PHE A 129 17.28 -1.71 -13.64
CA PHE A 129 16.85 -2.20 -12.33
C PHE A 129 17.61 -3.44 -11.84
N GLU A 130 18.42 -4.11 -12.70
CA GLU A 130 19.07 -5.38 -12.37
C GLU A 130 19.95 -5.32 -11.13
N TYR A 131 20.66 -4.21 -10.91
CA TYR A 131 21.50 -4.02 -9.73
C TYR A 131 20.73 -4.10 -8.40
N LEU A 132 19.41 -3.90 -8.42
CA LEU A 132 18.55 -4.01 -7.23
C LEU A 132 18.38 -5.45 -6.78
N ILE A 133 18.60 -6.44 -7.66
CA ILE A 133 18.59 -7.86 -7.32
C ILE A 133 19.67 -8.11 -6.26
N ASP A 134 20.91 -7.74 -6.58
CA ASP A 134 22.04 -7.97 -5.67
C ASP A 134 21.99 -7.07 -4.43
N LYS A 135 21.52 -5.82 -4.61
CA LYS A 135 21.54 -4.84 -3.53
C LYS A 135 20.43 -5.02 -2.49
N TYR A 136 19.24 -5.45 -2.94
CA TYR A 136 18.03 -5.51 -2.10
C TYR A 136 17.32 -6.87 -2.13
N GLY A 137 17.83 -7.86 -2.88
CA GLY A 137 17.22 -9.19 -2.97
C GLY A 137 15.86 -9.20 -3.69
N VAL A 138 15.58 -8.21 -4.53
CA VAL A 138 14.30 -8.12 -5.24
C VAL A 138 14.23 -9.10 -6.42
N LYS A 139 13.00 -9.45 -6.82
CA LYS A 139 12.72 -10.19 -8.05
C LYS A 139 12.29 -9.23 -9.14
N LEU A 140 12.70 -9.47 -10.39
CA LEU A 140 12.21 -8.71 -11.55
C LEU A 140 11.20 -9.54 -12.33
N LEU A 141 10.03 -8.96 -12.60
CA LEU A 141 8.99 -9.53 -13.45
C LEU A 141 8.80 -8.65 -14.67
N TYR A 142 9.09 -9.18 -15.86
CA TYR A 142 8.97 -8.41 -17.10
C TYR A 142 7.51 -8.33 -17.57
N ASN A 143 7.05 -7.12 -17.83
CA ASN A 143 5.77 -6.86 -18.48
C ASN A 143 6.01 -6.51 -19.98
N PRO A 144 5.74 -7.42 -20.92
CA PRO A 144 5.93 -7.15 -22.37
C PRO A 144 4.93 -6.13 -22.91
N ASP A 145 3.80 -5.92 -22.25
CA ASP A 145 2.71 -5.06 -22.73
C ASP A 145 2.88 -3.58 -22.32
N TYR A 146 4.01 -3.25 -21.66
CA TYR A 146 4.25 -1.91 -21.10
C TYR A 146 4.14 -0.77 -22.11
N SER A 147 4.34 -1.05 -23.40
CA SER A 147 4.31 -0.06 -24.47
C SER A 147 2.92 0.13 -25.11
N THR A 148 2.03 -0.80 -24.93
CA THR A 148 0.70 -0.83 -25.57
C THR A 148 -0.45 -0.72 -24.57
N MET A 149 -0.21 -1.08 -23.32
CA MET A 149 -1.22 -1.06 -22.26
C MET A 149 -0.75 -0.22 -21.07
N ASN A 150 -1.71 0.31 -20.32
CA ASN A 150 -1.42 1.03 -19.07
C ASN A 150 -1.11 0.05 -17.91
N ASN A 151 -1.02 0.56 -16.67
CA ASN A 151 -0.58 -0.20 -15.50
C ASN A 151 -1.46 -1.42 -15.15
N ILE A 152 -2.68 -1.53 -15.70
CA ILE A 152 -3.50 -2.75 -15.61
C ILE A 152 -2.71 -3.97 -16.06
N SER A 153 -1.91 -3.85 -17.12
CA SER A 153 -1.08 -4.95 -17.62
C SER A 153 -0.01 -5.38 -16.62
N SER A 154 0.60 -4.41 -15.92
CA SER A 154 1.60 -4.69 -14.90
C SER A 154 1.01 -5.44 -13.71
N VAL A 155 -0.17 -5.03 -13.23
CA VAL A 155 -0.85 -5.72 -12.14
C VAL A 155 -1.37 -7.09 -12.58
N TYR A 156 -1.85 -7.22 -13.83
CA TYR A 156 -2.23 -8.50 -14.40
C TYR A 156 -1.06 -9.50 -14.45
N ARG A 157 0.13 -9.06 -14.87
CA ARG A 157 1.35 -9.90 -14.88
C ARG A 157 1.74 -10.37 -13.47
N ALA A 158 1.52 -9.51 -12.48
CA ALA A 158 1.80 -9.81 -11.08
C ALA A 158 0.62 -10.51 -10.34
N ALA A 159 -0.51 -10.79 -11.01
CA ALA A 159 -1.74 -11.22 -10.36
C ALA A 159 -1.56 -12.45 -9.45
N SER A 160 -0.75 -13.43 -9.86
CA SER A 160 -0.48 -14.63 -9.06
C SER A 160 0.24 -14.34 -7.74
N LEU A 161 0.96 -13.21 -7.64
CA LEU A 161 1.66 -12.82 -6.41
C LEU A 161 0.69 -12.33 -5.32
N PHE A 162 -0.53 -11.96 -5.69
CA PHE A 162 -1.57 -11.48 -4.77
C PHE A 162 -2.53 -12.60 -4.32
N GLU A 163 -2.54 -13.76 -5.00
CA GLU A 163 -3.49 -14.83 -4.71
C GLU A 163 -3.29 -15.37 -3.29
N GLY A 164 -4.29 -15.16 -2.41
CA GLY A 164 -4.28 -15.61 -1.03
C GLY A 164 -3.25 -14.90 -0.12
N ARG A 165 -2.72 -13.75 -0.55
CA ARG A 165 -1.65 -13.02 0.14
C ARG A 165 -2.05 -11.59 0.48
N ASN A 166 -1.44 -11.09 1.54
CA ASN A 166 -1.49 -9.71 2.01
C ASN A 166 -0.33 -8.93 1.41
N MET A 167 -0.59 -8.01 0.47
CA MET A 167 0.47 -7.41 -0.35
C MET A 167 0.37 -5.90 -0.42
N TYR A 168 1.52 -5.23 -0.39
CA TYR A 168 1.58 -3.85 -0.88
C TYR A 168 1.64 -3.83 -2.40
N LEU A 169 0.94 -2.85 -3.00
CA LEU A 169 1.04 -2.49 -4.41
C LEU A 169 1.48 -1.04 -4.49
N LEU A 170 2.64 -0.80 -5.11
CA LEU A 170 3.32 0.49 -5.11
C LEU A 170 3.66 0.92 -6.53
N SER A 171 3.79 2.23 -6.74
CA SER A 171 4.42 2.80 -7.94
C SER A 171 5.85 3.21 -7.61
N SER A 172 6.79 2.90 -8.50
CA SER A 172 8.23 3.12 -8.28
C SER A 172 8.63 4.60 -8.10
N ASP A 173 7.72 5.51 -8.44
CA ASP A 173 7.89 6.95 -8.40
C ASP A 173 7.23 7.63 -7.18
N ASN A 174 6.65 6.86 -6.28
CA ASN A 174 6.19 7.40 -5.00
C ASN A 174 7.40 7.72 -4.09
N TRP A 175 7.44 8.92 -3.58
CA TRP A 175 8.45 9.34 -2.59
C TRP A 175 7.75 9.68 -1.28
N MET A 176 8.04 8.92 -0.22
CA MET A 176 7.44 9.10 1.10
C MET A 176 8.49 9.61 2.08
N ARG A 177 8.20 10.72 2.77
CA ARG A 177 9.10 11.28 3.78
C ARG A 177 9.25 10.33 4.95
N GLU A 178 8.14 9.85 5.47
CA GLU A 178 8.05 8.91 6.58
C GLU A 178 7.73 7.51 6.06
N ASN A 179 8.09 6.50 6.84
CA ASN A 179 7.75 5.14 6.49
C ASN A 179 6.25 4.90 6.77
N LEU A 180 5.49 4.59 5.73
CA LEU A 180 4.06 4.29 5.82
C LEU A 180 3.79 2.78 5.98
N PHE A 181 4.82 1.95 5.86
CA PHE A 181 4.68 0.49 5.86
C PHE A 181 4.70 -0.07 7.27
N HIS A 182 3.99 -1.18 7.46
CA HIS A 182 3.93 -1.92 8.71
C HIS A 182 4.07 -3.41 8.45
N THR A 183 4.57 -4.14 9.45
CA THR A 183 4.65 -5.61 9.41
C THR A 183 3.25 -6.25 9.35
N TYR A 184 2.25 -5.59 9.95
CA TYR A 184 0.87 -6.06 10.02
C TYR A 184 -0.08 -4.97 9.53
N GLU A 185 -1.06 -5.33 8.69
CA GLU A 185 -2.08 -4.41 8.17
C GLU A 185 -3.49 -4.97 8.33
N PRO A 186 -4.27 -4.46 9.29
CA PRO A 186 -5.59 -4.99 9.60
C PRO A 186 -6.70 -4.68 8.60
N GLY A 187 -6.44 -3.95 7.53
CA GLY A 187 -7.43 -3.64 6.51
C GLY A 187 -6.81 -2.98 5.29
N SER A 188 -7.36 -3.22 4.11
CA SER A 188 -6.91 -2.60 2.86
C SER A 188 -7.05 -1.08 2.92
N TRP A 189 -6.08 -0.38 2.34
CA TRP A 189 -6.07 1.07 2.29
C TRP A 189 -5.39 1.60 1.01
N TYR A 190 -5.74 2.82 0.64
CA TYR A 190 -5.12 3.62 -0.41
C TYR A 190 -4.56 4.91 0.18
N ALA A 191 -3.28 5.21 -0.06
CA ALA A 191 -2.68 6.43 0.45
C ALA A 191 -3.22 7.66 -0.29
N ALA A 192 -3.60 8.67 0.49
CA ALA A 192 -4.06 9.95 -0.02
C ALA A 192 -3.17 11.11 0.49
N VAL A 193 -3.13 12.19 -0.26
CA VAL A 193 -2.54 13.45 0.16
C VAL A 193 -3.54 14.58 -0.05
N HIS A 194 -3.54 15.56 0.84
CA HIS A 194 -4.35 16.76 0.67
C HIS A 194 -3.73 17.65 -0.39
N ALA A 195 -4.54 18.08 -1.36
CA ALA A 195 -4.18 19.05 -2.37
C ALA A 195 -4.87 20.38 -2.06
N ASP A 196 -4.08 21.39 -1.72
CA ASP A 196 -4.57 22.75 -1.53
C ASP A 196 -4.88 23.42 -2.88
N GLY A 197 -6.01 24.12 -2.97
CA GLY A 197 -6.44 24.79 -4.20
C GLY A 197 -7.04 23.84 -5.24
N GLU A 198 -7.01 24.27 -6.50
CA GLU A 198 -7.54 23.46 -7.61
C GLU A 198 -6.60 22.32 -7.98
N THR A 199 -7.16 21.12 -8.18
CA THR A 199 -6.45 19.95 -8.62
C THR A 199 -7.12 19.31 -9.82
N ARG A 200 -6.35 18.57 -10.65
CA ARG A 200 -6.82 17.72 -11.76
C ARG A 200 -6.58 16.25 -11.49
N GLU A 201 -6.11 15.93 -10.29
CA GLU A 201 -5.85 14.56 -9.86
C GLU A 201 -7.17 13.84 -9.50
N TRP A 202 -7.08 12.57 -9.20
CA TRP A 202 -8.19 11.74 -8.78
C TRP A 202 -8.53 12.01 -7.32
N VAL A 203 -9.67 12.67 -7.08
CA VAL A 203 -10.15 13.07 -5.75
C VAL A 203 -10.94 11.93 -5.12
N LEU A 204 -10.59 11.61 -3.88
CA LEU A 204 -11.24 10.57 -3.09
C LEU A 204 -12.43 11.15 -2.31
N HIS A 205 -13.58 10.48 -2.42
CA HIS A 205 -14.70 10.68 -1.51
C HIS A 205 -14.82 9.47 -0.59
N TYR A 206 -14.98 9.71 0.70
CA TYR A 206 -15.08 8.66 1.70
C TYR A 206 -16.12 8.99 2.77
N ASN A 207 -16.65 7.98 3.43
CA ASN A 207 -17.64 8.12 4.47
C ASN A 207 -16.98 8.33 5.85
N LYS A 208 -17.81 8.49 6.90
CA LYS A 208 -17.35 8.66 8.31
C LYS A 208 -16.53 7.49 8.87
N LYS A 209 -16.43 6.38 8.14
CA LYS A 209 -15.61 5.20 8.48
C LYS A 209 -14.34 5.11 7.65
N ASP A 210 -13.99 6.19 6.94
CA ASP A 210 -12.86 6.28 6.00
C ASP A 210 -12.93 5.25 4.86
N LEU A 211 -14.14 4.76 4.51
CA LEU A 211 -14.33 3.88 3.36
C LEU A 211 -14.56 4.73 2.11
N ILE A 212 -13.78 4.47 1.07
CA ILE A 212 -13.92 5.13 -0.23
C ILE A 212 -15.31 4.82 -0.80
N THR A 213 -16.04 5.86 -1.17
CA THR A 213 -17.40 5.77 -1.73
C THR A 213 -17.46 6.12 -3.20
N SER A 214 -16.58 7.00 -3.67
CA SER A 214 -16.43 7.35 -5.07
C SER A 214 -15.09 8.04 -5.32
N VAL A 215 -14.73 8.17 -6.58
CA VAL A 215 -13.57 8.92 -7.04
C VAL A 215 -14.02 9.79 -8.22
N GLU A 216 -13.58 11.03 -8.27
CA GLU A 216 -13.81 11.92 -9.40
C GLU A 216 -12.50 12.57 -9.86
N ILE A 217 -12.46 13.04 -11.11
CA ILE A 217 -11.30 13.73 -11.66
C ILE A 217 -11.45 15.24 -11.45
N GLY A 218 -10.48 15.83 -10.77
CA GLY A 218 -10.47 17.25 -10.46
C GLY A 218 -11.29 17.61 -9.23
N GLY A 219 -10.96 18.75 -8.62
CA GLY A 219 -11.60 19.24 -7.41
C GLY A 219 -10.85 20.45 -6.84
N ARG A 220 -11.18 20.80 -5.61
CA ARG A 220 -10.54 21.89 -4.88
C ARG A 220 -10.46 21.55 -3.41
N ASP A 221 -9.29 21.84 -2.80
CA ASP A 221 -9.04 21.62 -1.37
C ASP A 221 -9.48 20.19 -0.95
N ALA A 222 -8.93 19.16 -1.62
CA ALA A 222 -9.44 17.79 -1.56
C ALA A 222 -8.32 16.75 -1.40
N ASP A 223 -8.68 15.60 -0.87
CA ASP A 223 -7.75 14.47 -0.75
C ASP A 223 -7.67 13.73 -2.09
N VAL A 224 -6.46 13.60 -2.63
CA VAL A 224 -6.20 12.95 -3.92
C VAL A 224 -5.48 11.63 -3.74
N MET A 225 -5.71 10.71 -4.68
CA MET A 225 -5.03 9.41 -4.75
C MET A 225 -3.53 9.62 -4.96
N TYR A 226 -2.70 9.11 -4.04
CA TYR A 226 -1.24 9.29 -4.12
C TYR A 226 -0.51 8.08 -4.68
N GLY A 227 -0.95 6.88 -4.33
CA GLY A 227 -0.45 5.69 -4.99
C GLY A 227 0.00 4.51 -4.15
N PRO A 228 0.68 4.59 -2.98
CA PRO A 228 0.88 3.41 -2.14
C PRO A 228 -0.45 2.80 -1.72
N VAL A 229 -0.56 1.48 -1.87
CA VAL A 229 -1.77 0.72 -1.56
C VAL A 229 -1.41 -0.53 -0.79
N TYR A 230 -2.22 -0.89 0.19
CA TYR A 230 -2.21 -2.23 0.76
C TYR A 230 -3.49 -2.97 0.37
N LEU A 231 -3.33 -4.18 -0.14
CA LEU A 231 -4.38 -5.09 -0.54
C LEU A 231 -4.36 -6.31 0.37
N SER A 232 -5.40 -6.48 1.20
CA SER A 232 -5.57 -7.71 1.96
C SER A 232 -5.88 -8.89 1.02
N ARG A 233 -5.67 -10.11 1.50
CA ARG A 233 -6.04 -11.32 0.74
C ARG A 233 -7.50 -11.34 0.33
N GLU A 234 -8.39 -10.85 1.19
CA GLU A 234 -9.83 -10.78 0.94
C GLU A 234 -10.14 -9.78 -0.19
N PHE A 235 -9.45 -8.63 -0.17
CA PHE A 235 -9.59 -7.64 -1.24
C PHE A 235 -9.10 -8.19 -2.57
N SER A 236 -7.96 -8.89 -2.58
CA SER A 236 -7.39 -9.50 -3.77
C SER A 236 -8.32 -10.56 -4.38
N ILE A 237 -9.02 -11.35 -3.56
CA ILE A 237 -10.02 -12.33 -4.03
C ILE A 237 -11.12 -11.66 -4.87
N ALA A 238 -11.58 -10.47 -4.49
CA ALA A 238 -12.59 -9.73 -5.24
C ALA A 238 -12.01 -9.02 -6.47
N LEU A 239 -10.81 -8.43 -6.34
CA LEU A 239 -10.19 -7.64 -7.41
C LEU A 239 -9.67 -8.49 -8.57
N LEU A 240 -8.98 -9.60 -8.30
CA LEU A 240 -8.23 -10.33 -9.31
C LEU A 240 -9.08 -10.90 -10.45
N PRO A 241 -10.29 -11.48 -10.22
CA PRO A 241 -11.15 -11.92 -11.31
C PRO A 241 -11.56 -10.78 -12.24
N ALA A 242 -11.97 -9.63 -11.68
CA ALA A 242 -12.35 -8.45 -12.45
C ALA A 242 -11.16 -7.85 -13.20
N LEU A 243 -9.96 -7.86 -12.61
CA LEU A 243 -8.72 -7.43 -13.24
C LEU A 243 -8.38 -8.31 -14.45
N LYS A 244 -8.46 -9.64 -14.30
CA LYS A 244 -8.21 -10.60 -15.38
C LYS A 244 -9.22 -10.42 -16.54
N GLU A 245 -10.49 -10.22 -16.23
CA GLU A 245 -11.53 -9.92 -17.21
C GLU A 245 -11.24 -8.59 -17.94
N ALA A 246 -10.98 -7.53 -17.20
CA ALA A 246 -10.71 -6.21 -17.76
C ALA A 246 -9.48 -6.19 -18.67
N TYR A 247 -8.41 -6.90 -18.30
CA TYR A 247 -7.19 -7.02 -19.12
C TYR A 247 -7.48 -7.63 -20.51
N HIS A 248 -8.41 -8.59 -20.60
CA HIS A 248 -8.78 -9.25 -21.86
C HIS A 248 -9.93 -8.55 -22.60
N THR A 249 -10.49 -7.47 -22.05
CA THR A 249 -11.62 -6.75 -22.65
C THR A 249 -11.10 -5.71 -23.63
N PRO A 250 -11.41 -5.81 -24.95
CA PRO A 250 -11.06 -4.78 -25.95
C PRO A 250 -11.56 -3.39 -25.53
N GLY A 251 -10.71 -2.38 -25.71
CA GLY A 251 -11.01 -0.98 -25.34
C GLY A 251 -10.61 -0.62 -23.89
N LYS A 252 -10.13 -1.58 -23.10
CA LYS A 252 -9.61 -1.34 -21.75
C LYS A 252 -8.07 -1.32 -21.67
N GLU A 253 -7.37 -1.25 -22.77
CA GLU A 253 -5.91 -1.26 -22.82
C GLU A 253 -5.30 -0.09 -22.02
N GLN A 254 -6.00 1.06 -21.99
CA GLN A 254 -5.55 2.26 -21.27
C GLN A 254 -6.08 2.35 -19.84
N TYR A 255 -6.71 1.31 -19.34
CA TYR A 255 -7.14 1.28 -17.95
C TYR A 255 -5.94 1.27 -16.99
N TYR A 256 -6.06 2.05 -15.93
CA TYR A 256 -5.33 1.82 -14.70
C TYR A 256 -5.99 0.67 -13.93
N TRP A 257 -5.26 -0.05 -13.11
CA TRP A 257 -5.85 -1.08 -12.25
C TRP A 257 -6.91 -0.48 -11.31
N GLU A 258 -6.75 0.78 -10.94
CA GLU A 258 -7.70 1.55 -10.15
C GLU A 258 -9.07 1.68 -10.84
N ASN A 259 -9.11 1.75 -12.18
CA ASN A 259 -10.38 1.74 -12.91
C ASN A 259 -11.18 0.45 -12.65
N VAL A 260 -10.50 -0.68 -12.52
CA VAL A 260 -11.15 -1.95 -12.18
C VAL A 260 -11.77 -1.91 -10.78
N TYR A 261 -11.04 -1.34 -9.82
CA TYR A 261 -11.59 -1.11 -8.47
C TYR A 261 -12.81 -0.19 -8.51
N LEU A 262 -12.77 0.90 -9.29
CA LEU A 262 -13.90 1.83 -9.44
C LEU A 262 -15.12 1.15 -10.10
N ASP A 263 -14.91 0.29 -11.09
CA ASP A 263 -15.96 -0.51 -11.70
C ASP A 263 -16.63 -1.43 -10.65
N LEU A 264 -15.82 -2.07 -9.76
CA LEU A 264 -16.32 -2.89 -8.66
C LEU A 264 -17.08 -2.06 -7.63
N LEU A 265 -16.59 -0.87 -7.29
CA LEU A 265 -17.22 0.05 -6.35
C LEU A 265 -18.60 0.50 -6.88
N ALA A 266 -18.67 0.92 -8.14
CA ALA A 266 -19.92 1.32 -8.82
C ALA A 266 -20.93 0.18 -8.88
N ALA A 267 -20.46 -1.06 -9.10
CA ALA A 267 -21.28 -2.26 -9.09
C ALA A 267 -21.67 -2.76 -7.67
N LYS A 268 -21.20 -2.07 -6.60
CA LYS A 268 -21.36 -2.50 -5.18
C LYS A 268 -20.79 -3.90 -4.91
N LYS A 269 -19.71 -4.25 -5.59
CA LYS A 269 -18.97 -5.52 -5.47
C LYS A 269 -17.56 -5.33 -4.87
N ALA A 270 -17.15 -4.10 -4.60
CA ALA A 270 -15.92 -3.83 -3.87
C ALA A 270 -16.05 -4.34 -2.42
N PRO A 271 -15.01 -5.00 -1.87
CA PRO A 271 -15.01 -5.53 -0.51
C PRO A 271 -14.92 -4.43 0.55
#